data_b0422a9277698d479a198190473ce54b
#
_entry.id   b0422a9277698d479a198190473ce54b
#
_cell.length_a   1.000
_cell.length_b   1.000
_cell.length_c   1.000
_cell.angle_alpha   90.00
_cell.angle_beta   90.00
_cell.angle_gamma   90.00
#
_symmetry.space_group_name_H-M   'P 1'
#
loop_
_entity.id
_entity.type
_entity.pdbx_description
1 polymer ?
#
loop_
_entity_poly.entity_id
_entity_poly.type
_entity_poly.pdbx_seq_one_letter_code
_entity_poly.pdbx_strand_id
1 'polypeptide(L)' 'MTMHNLRRQLAKSQWPLYLRVDGKDILVDSAEDLMVPSAGNLICAYEEGAFEVIDCRHIATLRRVKATRRQSS' A
#
# COMPACT_ATOMS: atom_id res chain seq x y z
N MET A 1 2.12 2.28 -11.65
CA MET A 1 2.93 1.07 -11.31
C MET A 1 2.25 -0.15 -11.88
N THR A 2 3.02 -1.07 -12.44
CA THR A 2 2.44 -2.33 -12.92
C THR A 2 2.16 -3.26 -11.75
N MET A 3 1.25 -4.21 -11.96
CA MET A 3 0.96 -5.21 -10.93
C MET A 3 2.20 -6.03 -10.59
N HIS A 4 3.03 -6.34 -11.59
CA HIS A 4 4.26 -7.07 -11.37
C HIS A 4 5.21 -6.31 -10.43
N ASN A 5 5.41 -5.02 -10.68
CA ASN A 5 6.25 -4.19 -9.83
C ASN A 5 5.67 -4.03 -8.44
N LEU A 6 4.35 -3.88 -8.36
CA LEU A 6 3.68 -3.77 -7.08
C LEU A 6 3.94 -5.01 -6.23
N ARG A 7 3.76 -6.19 -6.81
CA ARG A 7 4.00 -7.45 -6.09
C ARG A 7 5.44 -7.57 -5.63
N ARG A 8 6.38 -7.19 -6.49
CA ARG A 8 7.79 -7.23 -6.13
C ARG A 8 8.11 -6.32 -4.97
N GLN A 9 7.56 -5.11 -4.99
CA GLN A 9 7.82 -4.16 -3.91
C GLN A 9 7.14 -4.58 -2.62
N LEU A 10 5.92 -5.10 -2.70
CA LEU A 10 5.23 -5.57 -1.50
C LEU A 10 5.95 -6.73 -0.83
N ALA A 11 6.57 -7.59 -1.62
CA ALA A 11 7.33 -8.72 -1.08
C ALA A 11 8.52 -8.27 -0.23
N LYS A 12 9.02 -7.07 -0.49
CA LYS A 12 10.16 -6.51 0.24
C LYS A 12 9.75 -5.45 1.24
N SER A 13 8.47 -5.10 1.26
CA SER A 13 8.00 -3.99 2.07
C SER A 13 7.88 -4.37 3.53
N GLN A 14 8.06 -3.37 4.36
CA GLN A 14 7.78 -3.48 5.78
C GLN A 14 6.54 -2.67 6.09
N TRP A 15 5.76 -3.16 7.02
CA TRP A 15 4.50 -2.54 7.39
C TRP A 15 4.67 -1.75 8.68
N PRO A 16 3.91 -0.68 8.87
CA PRO A 16 2.94 -0.09 7.93
C PRO A 16 3.61 0.65 6.78
N LEU A 17 2.87 0.85 5.71
CA LEU A 17 3.36 1.59 4.55
C LEU A 17 2.28 2.50 3.98
N TYR A 18 2.70 3.45 3.16
CA TYR A 18 1.80 4.32 2.41
C TYR A 18 1.82 3.94 0.94
N LEU A 19 0.61 3.90 0.35
CA LEU A 19 0.45 3.85 -1.09
C LEU A 19 0.15 5.27 -1.56
N ARG A 20 0.97 5.79 -2.46
CA ARG A 20 0.71 7.10 -3.05
C ARG A 20 -0.12 6.92 -4.30
N VAL A 21 -1.37 7.35 -4.26
CA VAL A 21 -2.33 7.15 -5.34
C VAL A 21 -2.95 8.49 -5.70
N ASP A 22 -2.70 8.95 -6.92
CA ASP A 22 -3.31 10.19 -7.43
C ASP A 22 -3.14 11.38 -6.47
N GLY A 23 -1.95 11.48 -5.88
CA GLY A 23 -1.65 12.60 -4.98
C GLY A 23 -2.10 12.41 -3.55
N LYS A 24 -2.74 11.29 -3.23
CA LYS A 24 -3.13 10.96 -1.85
C LYS A 24 -2.26 9.85 -1.30
N ASP A 25 -2.05 9.85 0.00
CA ASP A 25 -1.40 8.74 0.68
C ASP A 25 -2.47 7.89 1.35
N ILE A 26 -2.43 6.59 1.08
CA ILE A 26 -3.32 5.63 1.73
C ILE A 26 -2.47 4.79 2.66
N LEU A 27 -2.80 4.82 3.95
CA LEU A 27 -2.07 4.07 4.96
C LEU A 27 -2.55 2.63 4.98
N VAL A 28 -1.62 1.70 4.89
CA VAL A 28 -1.90 0.27 5.02
C VAL A 28 -1.11 -0.25 6.21
N ASP A 29 -1.82 -0.67 7.25
CA ASP A 29 -1.20 -1.05 8.52
C ASP A 29 -0.49 -2.39 8.47
N SER A 30 -1.03 -3.33 7.72
CA SER A 30 -0.46 -4.66 7.64
C SER A 30 -0.76 -5.29 6.29
N ALA A 31 -0.07 -6.38 5.99
CA ALA A 31 -0.29 -7.10 4.74
C ALA A 31 -1.73 -7.60 4.60
N GLU A 32 -2.38 -7.87 5.73
CA GLU A 32 -3.76 -8.36 5.73
C GLU A 32 -4.76 -7.31 5.27
N ASP A 33 -4.38 -6.04 5.37
CA ASP A 33 -5.25 -4.94 4.99
C ASP A 33 -5.16 -4.62 3.49
N LEU A 34 -4.40 -5.39 2.75
CA LEU A 34 -4.23 -5.16 1.33
C LEU A 34 -4.46 -6.46 0.57
N MET A 35 -5.46 -6.46 -0.31
CA MET A 35 -5.77 -7.61 -1.14
C MET A 35 -5.24 -7.38 -2.54
N VAL A 36 -4.31 -8.23 -2.95
CA VAL A 36 -3.69 -8.16 -4.27
C VAL A 36 -4.06 -9.41 -5.05
N PRO A 37 -4.90 -9.29 -6.07
CA PRO A 37 -5.37 -10.47 -6.81
C PRO A 37 -4.26 -11.08 -7.64
N SER A 38 -4.49 -12.32 -8.08
CA SER A 38 -3.52 -13.02 -8.92
C SER A 38 -3.53 -12.52 -10.36
N ALA A 39 -4.58 -11.80 -10.76
CA ALA A 39 -4.71 -11.29 -12.12
C ALA A 39 -5.42 -9.95 -12.10
N GLY A 40 -5.23 -9.16 -13.16
CA GLY A 40 -5.85 -7.86 -13.28
C GLY A 40 -5.03 -6.76 -12.65
N ASN A 41 -5.63 -5.58 -12.55
CA ASN A 41 -4.93 -4.37 -12.09
C ASN A 41 -5.58 -3.73 -10.88
N LEU A 42 -6.64 -4.33 -10.33
CA LEU A 42 -7.34 -3.73 -9.20
C LEU A 42 -6.91 -4.40 -7.92
N ILE A 43 -6.61 -3.59 -6.93
CA ILE A 43 -6.32 -4.05 -5.57
C ILE A 43 -7.35 -3.45 -4.63
N CYS A 44 -7.45 -4.00 -3.45
CA CYS A 44 -8.37 -3.51 -2.43
C CYS A 44 -7.58 -3.23 -1.16
N ALA A 45 -7.73 -2.01 -0.65
CA ALA A 45 -7.07 -1.60 0.58
C ALA A 45 -8.11 -1.32 1.65
N TYR A 46 -7.85 -1.79 2.86
CA TYR A 46 -8.71 -1.51 4.01
C TYR A 46 -8.10 -0.36 4.80
N GLU A 47 -8.89 0.65 5.05
CA GLU A 47 -8.45 1.80 5.83
C GLU A 47 -9.62 2.34 6.63
N GLU A 48 -9.47 2.36 7.95
CA GLU A 48 -10.42 2.99 8.87
C GLU A 48 -11.87 2.54 8.67
N GLY A 49 -12.07 1.24 8.55
CA GLY A 49 -13.41 0.67 8.45
C GLY A 49 -14.00 0.67 7.07
N ALA A 50 -13.24 1.09 6.06
CA ALA A 50 -13.70 1.12 4.68
C ALA A 50 -12.72 0.42 3.76
N PHE A 51 -13.22 -0.13 2.66
CA PHE A 51 -12.37 -0.68 1.62
C PHE A 51 -12.29 0.31 0.47
N GLU A 52 -11.09 0.45 -0.08
CA GLU A 52 -10.88 1.27 -1.24
C GLU A 52 -10.35 0.41 -2.38
N VAL A 53 -10.99 0.49 -3.54
CA VAL A 53 -10.55 -0.24 -4.72
C VAL A 53 -9.65 0.69 -5.52
N ILE A 54 -8.45 0.22 -5.82
CA ILE A 54 -7.41 1.02 -6.43
C ILE A 54 -6.89 0.32 -7.67
N ASP A 55 -6.80 1.05 -8.77
CA ASP A 55 -6.10 0.53 -9.95
C ASP A 55 -4.61 0.70 -9.72
N CYS A 56 -3.86 -0.39 -9.76
CA CYS A 56 -2.43 -0.36 -9.47
C CYS A 56 -1.66 0.58 -10.38
N ARG A 57 -2.19 0.84 -11.58
CA ARG A 57 -1.54 1.75 -12.53
C ARG A 57 -1.56 3.19 -12.03
N HIS A 58 -2.44 3.53 -11.09
CA HIS A 58 -2.50 4.86 -10.48
C HIS A 58 -1.61 4.99 -9.26
N ILE A 59 -0.97 3.92 -8.83
CA ILE A 59 -0.04 3.98 -7.71
C ILE A 59 1.29 4.52 -8.20
N ALA A 60 1.73 5.63 -7.62
CA ALA A 60 3.00 6.23 -7.98
C ALA A 60 4.15 5.57 -7.21
N THR A 61 3.99 5.42 -5.90
CA THR A 61 5.07 4.88 -5.05
C THR A 61 4.48 4.14 -3.86
N LEU A 62 5.31 3.26 -3.29
CA LEU A 62 5.09 2.71 -1.96
C LEU A 62 6.16 3.28 -1.06
N ARG A 63 5.77 3.71 0.13
CA ARG A 63 6.71 4.32 1.04
C ARG A 63 6.47 3.79 2.44
N ARG A 64 7.52 3.29 3.06
CA ARG A 64 7.42 2.81 4.43
C ARG A 64 7.16 3.98 5.37
N VAL A 65 6.27 3.77 6.32
CA VAL A 65 6.09 4.72 7.39
C VAL A 65 7.31 4.61 8.30
N LYS A 66 8.01 5.71 8.52
CA LYS A 66 9.14 5.70 9.43
C LYS A 66 8.63 5.47 10.84
N ALA A 67 9.23 4.51 11.53
CA ALA A 67 8.99 4.35 12.94
C ALA A 67 9.51 5.60 13.63
N THR A 68 8.70 6.25 14.27
CA THR A 68 9.10 7.46 14.96
C THR A 68 9.92 7.14 16.17
N ARG A 69 10.28 7.22 16.08
CA ARG A 69 10.83 7.24 16.84
C ARG A 69 10.72 7.70 17.64
N ARG A 70 10.25 7.64 17.90
CA ARG A 70 10.08 8.22 18.47
C ARG A 70 10.19 8.34 19.10
N GLN A 71 10.04 8.16 19.35
CA GLN A 71 10.08 8.49 19.94
C GLN A 71 10.37 8.49 20.57
N SER A 72 10.53 8.37 20.87
CA SER A 72 10.83 8.56 21.47
C SER A 72 10.99 8.65 21.93
N SER A 73 10.80 8.50 22.17
CA SER A 73 10.90 8.78 22.58
C SER A 73 11.11 8.88 22.90
#